data_70c6c3c7a77e889695a0f4f352059283
#
_entry.id   70c6c3c7a77e889695a0f4f352059283
#
_cell.length_a   1.000
_cell.length_b   1.000
_cell.length_c   1.000
_cell.angle_alpha   90.00
_cell.angle_beta   90.00
_cell.angle_gamma   90.00
#
_symmetry.space_group_name_H-M   'P 1'
#
loop_
_entity.id
_entity.type
_entity.pdbx_description
1 polymer ?
#
loop_
_entity_poly.entity_id
_entity_poly.type
_entity_poly.pdbx_seq_one_letter_code
_entity_poly.pdbx_strand_id
1 'polypeptide(L)'
;MSKRIPFVGLHAHSGLSLNDGLGYPQDHMDFALHNGGNALALTDHGHMNGLPYQVLHAKKLKANGDNFKPIFGVEAYFLPSLDIWREQYEKAKNEKKKVERDISLSIEDEKASKQKVTNILRKRNHLILLAQNQTGLNNIFKLVSESYKDDNFYRYPRMDYNLLSQYSDGVIA
;
A
#
# COMPACT_ATOMS: atom_id res chain seq x y z
N MET A 1 -3.79 5.07 -40.07
CA MET A 1 -3.84 4.36 -38.77
C MET A 1 -3.19 5.25 -37.72
N SER A 2 -3.93 5.74 -36.73
CA SER A 2 -3.34 6.51 -35.66
C SER A 2 -2.39 5.61 -34.86
N LYS A 3 -1.13 6.02 -34.66
CA LYS A 3 -0.21 5.32 -33.77
C LYS A 3 -0.83 5.36 -32.36
N ARG A 4 -1.32 4.23 -31.84
CA ARG A 4 -1.69 4.11 -30.44
C ARG A 4 -0.41 4.35 -29.62
N ILE A 5 -0.44 5.34 -28.74
CA ILE A 5 0.61 5.54 -27.75
C ILE A 5 0.47 4.37 -26.75
N PRO A 6 1.49 3.53 -26.56
CA PRO A 6 1.39 2.45 -25.57
C PRO A 6 1.19 3.05 -24.19
N PHE A 7 0.08 2.69 -23.54
CA PHE A 7 -0.20 3.09 -22.16
C PHE A 7 0.35 2.03 -21.21
N VAL A 8 1.05 2.46 -20.15
CA VAL A 8 1.52 1.60 -19.07
C VAL A 8 0.84 2.05 -17.78
N GLY A 9 -0.04 1.20 -17.23
CA GLY A 9 -0.64 1.42 -15.93
C GLY A 9 0.41 1.24 -14.83
N LEU A 10 0.59 2.26 -13.99
CA LEU A 10 1.54 2.23 -12.87
C LEU A 10 0.86 2.06 -11.50
N HIS A 11 -0.47 2.00 -11.48
CA HIS A 11 -1.30 1.82 -10.30
C HIS A 11 -2.50 0.96 -10.66
N ALA A 12 -2.50 -0.27 -10.20
CA ALA A 12 -3.60 -1.22 -10.38
C ALA A 12 -3.65 -2.22 -9.23
N HIS A 13 -4.86 -2.64 -8.86
CA HIS A 13 -5.09 -3.59 -7.78
C HIS A 13 -5.65 -4.90 -8.31
N SER A 14 -5.09 -6.00 -7.86
CA SER A 14 -5.66 -7.33 -8.10
C SER A 14 -6.70 -7.70 -7.04
N GLY A 15 -7.41 -8.81 -7.24
CA GLY A 15 -8.35 -9.34 -6.26
C GLY A 15 -7.70 -9.81 -4.95
N LEU A 16 -6.36 -9.75 -4.83
CA LEU A 16 -5.64 -9.96 -3.58
C LEU A 16 -5.67 -8.70 -2.69
N SER A 17 -5.95 -7.53 -3.27
CA SER A 17 -6.22 -6.29 -2.54
C SER A 17 -7.68 -6.29 -2.09
N LEU A 18 -7.94 -6.73 -0.86
CA LEU A 18 -9.27 -6.99 -0.32
C LEU A 18 -10.18 -5.74 -0.40
N ASN A 19 -11.40 -5.94 -0.92
CA ASN A 19 -12.47 -4.94 -1.09
C ASN A 19 -12.16 -3.83 -2.11
N ASP A 20 -11.16 -4.02 -2.99
CA ASP A 20 -10.68 -2.97 -3.87
C ASP A 20 -10.42 -3.47 -5.31
N GLY A 21 -9.69 -4.56 -5.48
CA GLY A 21 -9.37 -5.14 -6.78
C GLY A 21 -10.26 -6.31 -7.19
N LEU A 22 -10.32 -6.57 -8.50
CA LEU A 22 -10.98 -7.74 -9.10
C LEU A 22 -9.97 -8.52 -9.92
N GLY A 23 -10.21 -9.83 -10.08
CA GLY A 23 -9.37 -10.71 -10.89
C GLY A 23 -8.01 -11.02 -10.28
N TYR A 24 -7.31 -11.97 -10.88
CA TYR A 24 -5.97 -12.34 -10.46
C TYR A 24 -4.90 -11.46 -11.14
N PRO A 25 -3.67 -11.39 -10.62
CA PRO A 25 -2.57 -10.66 -11.24
C PRO A 25 -2.36 -10.96 -12.72
N GLN A 26 -2.49 -12.23 -13.13
CA GLN A 26 -2.37 -12.65 -14.53
C GLN A 26 -3.47 -12.10 -15.43
N ASP A 27 -4.70 -11.98 -14.93
CA ASP A 27 -5.83 -11.45 -15.69
C ASP A 27 -5.59 -9.99 -16.10
N HIS A 28 -5.02 -9.21 -15.19
CA HIS A 28 -4.63 -7.81 -15.45
C HIS A 28 -3.49 -7.71 -16.46
N MET A 29 -2.51 -8.63 -16.42
CA MET A 29 -1.41 -8.66 -17.40
C MET A 29 -1.93 -9.03 -18.78
N ASP A 30 -2.80 -10.05 -18.87
CA ASP A 30 -3.43 -10.47 -20.12
C ASP A 30 -4.32 -9.38 -20.70
N PHE A 31 -5.09 -8.69 -19.86
CA PHE A 31 -5.89 -7.54 -20.27
C PHE A 31 -5.03 -6.41 -20.84
N ALA A 32 -3.93 -6.06 -20.17
CA ALA A 32 -3.01 -5.03 -20.66
C ALA A 32 -2.40 -5.43 -22.01
N LEU A 33 -1.92 -6.66 -22.15
CA LEU A 33 -1.35 -7.20 -23.38
C LEU A 33 -2.36 -7.21 -24.52
N HIS A 34 -3.58 -7.68 -24.29
CA HIS A 34 -4.66 -7.74 -25.28
C HIS A 34 -5.04 -6.34 -25.80
N ASN A 35 -4.89 -5.32 -24.98
CA ASN A 35 -5.16 -3.93 -25.34
C ASN A 35 -3.91 -3.18 -25.89
N GLY A 36 -2.86 -3.92 -26.23
CA GLY A 36 -1.64 -3.38 -26.86
C GLY A 36 -0.65 -2.76 -25.89
N GLY A 37 -0.82 -2.97 -24.56
CA GLY A 37 0.17 -2.66 -23.55
C GLY A 37 1.27 -3.73 -23.50
N ASN A 38 2.46 -3.35 -23.09
CA ASN A 38 3.59 -4.27 -22.93
C ASN A 38 4.18 -4.27 -21.52
N ALA A 39 3.54 -3.56 -20.60
CA ALA A 39 3.92 -3.49 -19.19
C ALA A 39 2.72 -3.10 -18.31
N LEU A 40 2.77 -3.49 -17.05
CA LEU A 40 1.79 -3.11 -16.03
C LEU A 40 2.43 -3.20 -14.66
N ALA A 41 2.15 -2.24 -13.78
CA ALA A 41 2.41 -2.35 -12.36
C ALA A 41 1.17 -2.85 -11.63
N LEU A 42 1.34 -3.85 -10.75
CA LEU A 42 0.37 -4.19 -9.73
C LEU A 42 0.88 -3.67 -8.39
N THR A 43 0.00 -2.95 -7.70
CA THR A 43 0.32 -2.19 -6.48
C THR A 43 -0.79 -2.42 -5.46
N ASP A 44 -0.97 -3.68 -5.05
CA ASP A 44 -1.97 -4.06 -4.04
C ASP A 44 -1.71 -3.34 -2.72
N HIS A 45 -2.77 -3.08 -1.95
CA HIS A 45 -2.70 -2.31 -0.71
C HIS A 45 -1.86 -2.98 0.39
N GLY A 46 -0.75 -2.35 0.75
CA GLY A 46 0.08 -2.70 1.90
C GLY A 46 0.85 -4.02 1.79
N HIS A 47 0.76 -4.74 0.68
CA HIS A 47 1.44 -6.03 0.50
C HIS A 47 1.78 -6.32 -0.97
N MET A 48 2.63 -7.35 -1.19
CA MET A 48 3.05 -7.79 -2.52
C MET A 48 2.67 -9.26 -2.80
N ASN A 49 1.54 -9.72 -2.30
CA ASN A 49 1.10 -11.12 -2.44
C ASN A 49 0.87 -11.53 -3.91
N GLY A 50 0.60 -10.57 -4.79
CA GLY A 50 0.45 -10.77 -6.23
C GLY A 50 1.75 -11.04 -6.99
N LEU A 51 2.92 -10.71 -6.41
CA LEU A 51 4.21 -10.79 -7.10
C LEU A 51 4.55 -12.19 -7.63
N PRO A 52 4.39 -13.30 -6.90
CA PRO A 52 4.69 -14.63 -7.44
C PRO A 52 3.87 -14.95 -8.69
N TYR A 53 2.59 -14.56 -8.72
CA TYR A 53 1.71 -14.74 -9.88
C TYR A 53 2.18 -13.93 -11.08
N GLN A 54 2.59 -12.66 -10.87
CA GLN A 54 3.15 -11.83 -11.93
C GLN A 54 4.41 -12.44 -12.52
N VAL A 55 5.35 -12.91 -11.67
CA VAL A 55 6.61 -13.51 -12.11
C VAL A 55 6.37 -14.78 -12.93
N LEU A 56 5.50 -15.67 -12.43
CA LEU A 56 5.19 -16.92 -13.13
C LEU A 56 4.50 -16.67 -14.45
N HIS A 57 3.54 -15.74 -14.48
CA HIS A 57 2.82 -15.42 -15.70
C HIS A 57 3.70 -14.70 -16.74
N ALA A 58 4.56 -13.77 -16.32
CA ALA A 58 5.52 -13.15 -17.21
C ALA A 58 6.47 -14.15 -17.87
N LYS A 59 6.92 -15.19 -17.14
CA LYS A 59 7.71 -16.29 -17.71
C LYS A 59 6.92 -17.06 -18.76
N LYS A 60 5.63 -17.33 -18.52
CA LYS A 60 4.73 -17.99 -19.49
C LYS A 60 4.54 -17.15 -20.73
N LEU A 61 4.24 -15.86 -20.60
CA LEU A 61 4.11 -14.94 -21.73
C LEU A 61 5.39 -14.91 -22.58
N LYS A 62 6.55 -14.79 -21.93
CA LYS A 62 7.85 -14.84 -22.61
C LYS A 62 8.07 -16.15 -23.39
N ALA A 63 7.69 -17.29 -22.81
CA ALA A 63 7.78 -18.59 -23.50
C ALA A 63 6.86 -18.67 -24.72
N ASN A 64 5.75 -17.96 -24.74
CA ASN A 64 4.83 -17.85 -25.87
C ASN A 64 5.29 -16.82 -26.93
N GLY A 65 6.40 -16.12 -26.70
CA GLY A 65 6.92 -15.10 -27.61
C GLY A 65 6.43 -13.67 -27.32
N ASP A 66 5.64 -13.47 -26.28
CA ASP A 66 5.15 -12.16 -25.86
C ASP A 66 6.21 -11.42 -25.04
N ASN A 67 6.42 -10.14 -25.36
CA ASN A 67 7.35 -9.29 -24.61
C ASN A 67 6.57 -8.39 -23.65
N PHE A 68 6.24 -8.93 -22.47
CA PHE A 68 5.53 -8.21 -21.42
C PHE A 68 6.43 -8.00 -20.19
N LYS A 69 6.51 -6.75 -19.72
CA LYS A 69 7.30 -6.36 -18.55
C LYS A 69 6.40 -6.19 -17.32
N PRO A 70 6.39 -7.11 -16.36
CA PRO A 70 5.77 -6.84 -15.07
C PRO A 70 6.58 -5.77 -14.32
N ILE A 71 5.89 -4.79 -13.75
CA ILE A 71 6.46 -3.79 -12.85
C ILE A 71 5.99 -4.14 -11.44
N PHE A 72 6.93 -4.31 -10.51
CA PHE A 72 6.63 -4.71 -9.14
C PHE A 72 6.51 -3.49 -8.23
N GLY A 73 5.45 -3.45 -7.45
CA GLY A 73 5.21 -2.34 -6.55
C GLY A 73 4.22 -2.69 -5.44
N VAL A 74 3.92 -1.69 -4.64
CA VAL A 74 2.94 -1.74 -3.55
C VAL A 74 2.29 -0.37 -3.42
N GLU A 75 1.00 -0.33 -3.10
CA GLU A 75 0.39 0.89 -2.59
C GLU A 75 0.51 0.90 -1.07
N ALA A 76 1.47 1.67 -0.59
CA ALA A 76 1.78 1.79 0.82
C ALA A 76 0.76 2.67 1.56
N TYR A 77 0.41 2.30 2.78
CA TYR A 77 -0.26 3.20 3.71
C TYR A 77 0.77 4.11 4.36
N PHE A 78 0.67 5.39 4.08
CA PHE A 78 1.70 6.37 4.37
C PHE A 78 1.24 7.44 5.35
N LEU A 79 2.13 7.83 6.25
CA LEU A 79 2.01 9.00 7.11
C LEU A 79 3.30 9.82 7.04
N PRO A 80 3.24 11.16 7.19
CA PRO A 80 4.46 11.97 7.22
C PRO A 80 5.41 11.60 8.37
N SER A 81 4.88 11.20 9.53
CA SER A 81 5.65 10.74 10.69
C SER A 81 4.81 9.76 11.52
N LEU A 82 5.38 8.59 11.78
CA LEU A 82 4.80 7.58 12.68
C LEU A 82 4.92 8.01 14.14
N ASP A 83 5.98 8.71 14.51
CA ASP A 83 6.17 9.20 15.88
C ASP A 83 5.11 10.23 16.27
N ILE A 84 4.84 11.20 15.39
CA ILE A 84 3.77 12.18 15.59
C ILE A 84 2.40 11.49 15.65
N TRP A 85 2.18 10.48 14.82
CA TRP A 85 0.93 9.72 14.84
C TRP A 85 0.74 8.95 16.16
N ARG A 86 1.80 8.29 16.68
CA ARG A 86 1.79 7.59 17.96
C ARG A 86 1.52 8.55 19.12
N GLU A 87 2.20 9.71 19.14
CA GLU A 87 1.98 10.75 20.14
C GLU A 87 0.53 11.23 20.15
N GLN A 88 -0.03 11.54 18.97
CA GLN A 88 -1.43 11.95 18.86
C GLN A 88 -2.39 10.86 19.34
N TYR A 89 -2.10 9.61 19.04
CA TYR A 89 -2.89 8.48 19.49
C TYR A 89 -2.87 8.33 21.02
N GLU A 90 -1.70 8.32 21.64
CA GLU A 90 -1.59 8.19 23.10
C GLU A 90 -2.24 9.38 23.83
N LYS A 91 -2.10 10.60 23.31
CA LYS A 91 -2.79 11.78 23.84
C LYS A 91 -4.32 11.60 23.79
N ALA A 92 -4.85 11.23 22.64
CA ALA A 92 -6.30 11.03 22.48
C ALA A 92 -6.83 9.88 23.33
N LYS A 93 -6.08 8.81 23.47
CA LYS A 93 -6.40 7.65 24.31
C LYS A 93 -6.45 8.04 25.80
N ASN A 94 -5.52 8.88 26.25
CA ASN A 94 -5.50 9.37 27.62
C ASN A 94 -6.64 10.36 27.88
N GLU A 95 -6.97 11.24 26.95
CA GLU A 95 -8.15 12.11 27.02
C GLU A 95 -9.43 11.28 27.12
N LYS A 96 -9.59 10.25 26.28
CA LYS A 96 -10.74 9.33 26.34
C LYS A 96 -10.87 8.67 27.70
N LYS A 97 -9.77 8.18 28.30
CA LYS A 97 -9.80 7.58 29.66
C LYS A 97 -10.22 8.57 30.73
N LYS A 98 -9.88 9.87 30.61
CA LYS A 98 -10.33 10.91 31.51
C LYS A 98 -11.84 11.14 31.38
N VAL A 99 -12.34 11.24 30.14
CA VAL A 99 -13.77 11.39 29.86
C VAL A 99 -14.58 10.21 30.39
N GLU A 100 -14.13 8.98 30.21
CA GLU A 100 -14.81 7.77 30.72
C GLU A 100 -14.85 7.67 32.26
N ARG A 101 -13.99 8.41 32.96
CA ARG A 101 -13.96 8.44 34.45
C ARG A 101 -14.74 9.61 35.04
N ASP A 102 -15.09 10.58 34.24
CA ASP A 102 -15.79 11.78 34.68
C ASP A 102 -17.31 11.60 34.53
N ILE A 103 -17.96 11.29 35.63
CA ILE A 103 -19.39 11.01 35.70
C ILE A 103 -20.25 12.27 35.40
N SER A 104 -19.64 13.46 35.37
CA SER A 104 -20.31 14.72 35.06
C SER A 104 -20.47 14.97 33.57
N LEU A 105 -19.73 14.21 32.71
CA LEU A 105 -19.73 14.36 31.26
C LEU A 105 -20.89 13.61 30.61
N SER A 106 -21.33 14.13 29.48
CA SER A 106 -22.45 13.56 28.74
C SER A 106 -22.05 12.31 27.92
N ILE A 107 -23.04 11.51 27.53
CA ILE A 107 -22.86 10.40 26.58
C ILE A 107 -22.30 10.90 25.25
N GLU A 108 -22.59 12.13 24.85
CA GLU A 108 -22.09 12.77 23.64
C GLU A 108 -20.58 13.06 23.72
N ASP A 109 -20.08 13.51 24.87
CA ASP A 109 -18.65 13.72 25.10
C ASP A 109 -17.88 12.40 25.03
N GLU A 110 -18.43 11.33 25.59
CA GLU A 110 -17.85 10.00 25.51
C GLU A 110 -17.78 9.50 24.05
N LYS A 111 -18.87 9.66 23.27
CA LYS A 111 -18.89 9.32 21.84
C LYS A 111 -17.89 10.13 21.06
N ALA A 112 -17.79 11.44 21.29
CA ALA A 112 -16.84 12.32 20.61
C ALA A 112 -15.39 11.91 20.91
N SER A 113 -15.05 11.57 22.16
CA SER A 113 -13.71 11.10 22.51
C SER A 113 -13.35 9.76 21.86
N LYS A 114 -14.29 8.81 21.81
CA LYS A 114 -14.13 7.53 21.08
C LYS A 114 -13.94 7.74 19.60
N GLN A 115 -14.71 8.65 18.99
CA GLN A 115 -14.58 8.98 17.57
C GLN A 115 -13.23 9.62 17.24
N LYS A 116 -12.73 10.52 18.11
CA LYS A 116 -11.40 11.14 17.96
C LYS A 116 -10.29 10.09 17.91
N VAL A 117 -10.27 9.15 18.85
CA VAL A 117 -9.32 8.02 18.85
C VAL A 117 -9.42 7.21 17.56
N THR A 118 -10.65 6.87 17.15
CA THR A 118 -10.90 6.08 15.95
C THR A 118 -10.38 6.80 14.70
N ASN A 119 -10.60 8.11 14.59
CA ASN A 119 -10.15 8.91 13.45
C ASN A 119 -8.62 8.93 13.35
N ILE A 120 -7.92 9.09 14.49
CA ILE A 120 -6.45 9.04 14.52
C ILE A 120 -5.95 7.67 14.09
N LEU A 121 -6.54 6.60 14.60
CA LEU A 121 -6.16 5.22 14.26
C LEU A 121 -6.41 4.88 12.79
N ARG A 122 -7.39 5.52 12.14
CA ARG A 122 -7.70 5.32 10.73
C ARG A 122 -6.90 6.22 9.78
N LYS A 123 -6.20 7.22 10.32
CA LYS A 123 -5.45 8.18 9.50
C LYS A 123 -4.38 7.45 8.68
N ARG A 124 -4.40 7.66 7.39
CA ARG A 124 -3.44 7.18 6.42
C ARG A 124 -3.60 7.93 5.10
N ASN A 125 -2.53 8.03 4.36
CA ASN A 125 -2.51 8.40 2.95
C ASN A 125 -2.06 7.18 2.15
N HIS A 126 -2.15 7.24 0.84
CA HIS A 126 -1.68 6.22 -0.07
C HIS A 126 -0.45 6.74 -0.83
N LEU A 127 0.55 5.89 -1.00
CA LEU A 127 1.76 6.19 -1.73
C LEU A 127 2.17 4.98 -2.56
N ILE A 128 2.29 5.17 -3.87
CA ILE A 128 2.75 4.11 -4.77
C ILE A 128 4.26 4.01 -4.69
N LEU A 129 4.76 2.79 -4.45
CA LEU A 129 6.18 2.46 -4.48
C LEU A 129 6.42 1.44 -5.58
N LEU A 130 7.34 1.75 -6.50
CA LEU A 130 7.70 0.87 -7.62
C LEU A 130 9.18 0.50 -7.54
N ALA A 131 9.50 -0.75 -7.85
CA ALA A 131 10.87 -1.23 -7.93
C ALA A 131 11.50 -0.85 -9.28
N GLN A 132 12.54 -0.04 -9.26
CA GLN A 132 13.34 0.29 -10.45
C GLN A 132 14.26 -0.87 -10.86
N ASN A 133 14.77 -1.61 -9.87
CA ASN A 133 15.72 -2.71 -10.04
C ASN A 133 15.58 -3.72 -8.88
N GLN A 134 16.46 -4.74 -8.84
CA GLN A 134 16.43 -5.77 -7.79
C GLN A 134 16.68 -5.20 -6.38
N THR A 135 17.55 -4.19 -6.26
CA THR A 135 17.78 -3.52 -4.97
C THR A 135 16.50 -2.86 -4.47
N GLY A 136 15.82 -2.11 -5.35
CA GLY A 136 14.54 -1.48 -5.03
C GLY A 136 13.47 -2.49 -4.64
N LEU A 137 13.38 -3.62 -5.35
CA LEU A 137 12.45 -4.69 -4.98
C LEU A 137 12.73 -5.24 -3.56
N ASN A 138 14.01 -5.50 -3.26
CA ASN A 138 14.42 -5.96 -1.93
C ASN A 138 14.12 -4.91 -0.85
N ASN A 139 14.29 -3.62 -1.18
CA ASN A 139 13.98 -2.52 -0.27
C ASN A 139 12.47 -2.37 -0.05
N ILE A 140 11.64 -2.54 -1.08
CA ILE A 140 10.18 -2.57 -0.91
C ILE A 140 9.76 -3.74 0.00
N PHE A 141 10.36 -4.93 -0.13
CA PHE A 141 10.10 -6.04 0.80
C PHE A 141 10.42 -5.68 2.25
N LYS A 142 11.55 -4.98 2.49
CA LYS A 142 11.89 -4.51 3.85
C LYS A 142 10.89 -3.48 4.35
N LEU A 143 10.55 -2.48 3.52
CA LEU A 143 9.54 -1.46 3.84
C LEU A 143 8.20 -2.09 4.23
N VAL A 144 7.72 -3.02 3.43
CA VAL A 144 6.48 -3.77 3.72
C VAL A 144 6.63 -4.54 5.04
N SER A 145 7.73 -5.27 5.23
CA SER A 145 7.95 -6.04 6.46
C SER A 145 8.00 -5.16 7.71
N GLU A 146 8.68 -4.01 7.64
CA GLU A 146 8.74 -3.04 8.73
C GLU A 146 7.37 -2.43 9.05
N SER A 147 6.55 -2.18 8.02
CA SER A 147 5.21 -1.60 8.20
C SER A 147 4.23 -2.54 8.93
N TYR A 148 4.49 -3.85 8.94
CA TYR A 148 3.68 -4.84 9.67
C TYR A 148 4.13 -5.07 11.11
N LYS A 149 5.21 -4.44 11.58
CA LYS A 149 5.60 -4.52 13.00
C LYS A 149 4.58 -3.85 13.89
N ASP A 150 4.44 -4.34 15.11
CA ASP A 150 3.41 -3.91 16.09
C ASP A 150 3.32 -2.40 16.26
N ASP A 151 4.45 -1.69 16.28
CA ASP A 151 4.50 -0.23 16.45
C ASP A 151 4.00 0.56 15.23
N ASN A 152 3.97 -0.05 14.05
CA ASN A 152 3.60 0.56 12.78
C ASN A 152 2.22 0.09 12.30
N PHE A 153 1.75 -1.03 12.84
CA PHE A 153 0.53 -1.69 12.41
C PHE A 153 -0.64 -1.42 13.37
N TYR A 154 -1.69 -0.84 12.84
CA TYR A 154 -3.03 -0.93 13.44
C TYR A 154 -4.05 -0.99 12.31
N ARG A 155 -4.63 -2.15 12.07
CA ARG A 155 -5.51 -2.48 10.92
C ARG A 155 -4.83 -2.32 9.56
N TYR A 156 -3.89 -1.37 9.44
CA TYR A 156 -3.14 -1.05 8.23
C TYR A 156 -1.65 -0.99 8.54
N PRO A 157 -0.80 -1.62 7.69
CA PRO A 157 0.65 -1.51 7.80
C PRO A 157 1.10 -0.13 7.32
N ARG A 158 1.68 0.68 8.21
CA ARG A 158 2.06 2.06 7.90
C ARG A 158 3.55 2.24 7.78
N MET A 159 3.93 3.17 6.94
CA MET A 159 5.30 3.66 6.83
C MET A 159 5.31 5.19 6.77
N ASP A 160 6.49 5.78 7.00
CA ASP A 160 6.69 7.22 6.98
C ASP A 160 7.97 7.60 6.21
N TYR A 161 8.29 8.90 6.17
CA TYR A 161 9.51 9.40 5.51
C TYR A 161 10.80 8.83 6.13
N ASN A 162 10.84 8.62 7.45
CA ASN A 162 12.01 8.08 8.11
C ASN A 162 12.29 6.64 7.66
N LEU A 163 11.24 5.81 7.59
CA LEU A 163 11.35 4.45 7.12
C LEU A 163 11.69 4.40 5.62
N LEU A 164 11.02 5.22 4.81
CA LEU A 164 11.31 5.32 3.37
C LEU A 164 12.76 5.71 3.09
N SER A 165 13.30 6.69 3.83
CA SER A 165 14.67 7.15 3.61
C SER A 165 15.73 6.06 3.86
N GLN A 166 15.46 5.10 4.75
CA GLN A 166 16.37 4.00 5.05
C GLN A 166 16.45 2.97 3.91
N TYR A 167 15.40 2.86 3.10
CA TYR A 167 15.26 1.84 2.05
C TYR A 167 14.86 2.45 0.70
N SER A 168 15.31 3.67 0.40
CA SER A 168 14.91 4.40 -0.82
C SER A 168 15.67 3.99 -2.08
N ASP A 169 16.87 3.39 -1.96
CA ASP A 169 17.70 3.03 -3.12
C ASP A 169 16.96 2.07 -4.07
N GLY A 170 16.89 2.47 -5.35
CA GLY A 170 16.19 1.73 -6.39
C GLY A 170 14.66 1.71 -6.27
N VAL A 171 14.08 2.55 -5.40
CA VAL A 171 12.64 2.72 -5.23
C VAL A 171 12.19 4.03 -5.88
N ILE A 172 11.11 3.98 -6.64
CA ILE A 172 10.41 5.13 -7.20
C ILE A 172 9.12 5.32 -6.39
N ALA A 173 8.84 6.57 -5.97
CA ALA A 173 7.65 6.94 -5.21
C ALA A 173 6.91 8.10 -5.91
#